data_9d2de273f7957f8f01e63dbded85945d
#
_entry.id   9d2de273f7957f8f01e63dbded85945d
#
_cell.length_a   1.000
_cell.length_b   1.000
_cell.length_c   1.000
_cell.angle_alpha   90.00
_cell.angle_beta   90.00
_cell.angle_gamma   90.00
#
_symmetry.space_group_name_H-M   'P 1'
#
loop_
_entity.id
_entity.type
_entity.pdbx_description
1 polymer ?
#
loop_
_entity_poly.entity_id
_entity_poly.type
_entity_poly.pdbx_seq_one_letter_code
_entity_poly.pdbx_strand_id
1 'polypeptide(L)'
;MAFTWSHDTLWLLLQKAWWFLVVLGVLVAFHELGHFLAARWVGVKVLKFSLGFGPKLFGRQLGETEYLLSAIPLGGYVKLFGEDETEATTEADRARSFAHQRLGGKVLIVAAGPGFNFILAYVIFAAWLATGAPLFVPTFQDLTPDIEAMVPGSPADTAGLQIGDRVSRVNGQEISPR
;
A
#
# COMPACT_ATOMS: atom_id res chain seq x y z
N MET A 1 -1.14 -38.00 6.08
CA MET A 1 -0.96 -37.54 4.69
C MET A 1 0.14 -36.48 4.70
N ALA A 2 1.30 -36.75 4.11
CA ALA A 2 2.36 -35.76 3.97
C ALA A 2 1.95 -34.78 2.84
N PHE A 3 1.80 -33.52 3.15
CA PHE A 3 1.52 -32.47 2.17
C PHE A 3 2.83 -32.18 1.41
N THR A 4 2.99 -32.74 0.22
CA THR A 4 4.16 -32.49 -0.64
C THR A 4 3.87 -31.28 -1.50
N TRP A 5 4.57 -30.16 -1.23
CA TRP A 5 4.54 -28.99 -2.10
C TRP A 5 5.18 -29.35 -3.44
N SER A 6 4.46 -29.16 -4.54
CA SER A 6 5.07 -29.26 -5.87
C SER A 6 6.06 -28.10 -6.07
N HIS A 7 7.11 -28.30 -6.86
CA HIS A 7 8.07 -27.23 -7.22
C HIS A 7 7.36 -26.00 -7.78
N ASP A 8 6.31 -26.19 -8.56
CA ASP A 8 5.52 -25.11 -9.15
C ASP A 8 4.78 -24.29 -8.10
N THR A 9 4.23 -24.95 -7.08
CA THR A 9 3.53 -24.26 -5.97
C THR A 9 4.51 -23.42 -5.15
N LEU A 10 5.69 -23.95 -4.84
CA LEU A 10 6.72 -23.21 -4.11
C LEU A 10 7.21 -22.00 -4.92
N TRP A 11 7.46 -22.17 -6.21
CA TRP A 11 7.89 -21.09 -7.11
C TRP A 11 6.86 -19.96 -7.17
N LEU A 12 5.59 -20.29 -7.32
CA LEU A 12 4.49 -19.32 -7.32
C LEU A 12 4.37 -18.55 -6.01
N LEU A 13 4.57 -19.22 -4.87
CA LEU A 13 4.56 -18.58 -3.57
C LEU A 13 5.72 -17.59 -3.40
N LEU A 14 6.92 -17.99 -3.81
CA LEU A 14 8.11 -17.13 -3.76
C LEU A 14 7.94 -15.89 -4.67
N GLN A 15 7.39 -16.08 -5.86
CA GLN A 15 7.11 -14.97 -6.79
C GLN A 15 6.07 -14.01 -6.21
N LYS A 16 4.97 -14.52 -5.63
CA LYS A 16 3.95 -13.69 -4.97
C LYS A 16 4.53 -12.93 -3.78
N ALA A 17 5.33 -13.60 -2.94
CA ALA A 17 6.01 -12.98 -1.80
C ALA A 17 6.96 -11.88 -2.26
N TRP A 18 7.74 -12.11 -3.32
CA TRP A 18 8.62 -11.10 -3.90
C TRP A 18 7.87 -9.84 -4.34
N TRP A 19 6.81 -10.01 -5.15
CA TRP A 19 6.01 -8.87 -5.60
C TRP A 19 5.31 -8.13 -4.47
N PHE A 20 4.83 -8.88 -3.47
CA PHE A 20 4.28 -8.29 -2.25
C PHE A 20 5.31 -7.39 -1.54
N LEU A 21 6.55 -7.88 -1.36
CA LEU A 21 7.62 -7.11 -0.73
C LEU A 21 8.00 -5.87 -1.54
N VAL A 22 8.03 -5.96 -2.87
CA VAL A 22 8.30 -4.83 -3.76
C VAL A 22 7.22 -3.75 -3.61
N VAL A 23 5.95 -4.15 -3.71
CA VAL A 23 4.82 -3.20 -3.58
C VAL A 23 4.80 -2.56 -2.19
N LEU A 24 4.94 -3.38 -1.14
CA LEU A 24 4.99 -2.90 0.23
C LEU A 24 6.16 -1.93 0.44
N GLY A 25 7.35 -2.27 -0.06
CA GLY A 25 8.54 -1.42 0.04
C GLY A 25 8.35 -0.05 -0.63
N VAL A 26 7.73 -0.02 -1.81
CA VAL A 26 7.40 1.23 -2.52
C VAL A 26 6.39 2.06 -1.72
N LEU A 27 5.30 1.44 -1.24
CA LEU A 27 4.28 2.13 -0.44
C LEU A 27 4.88 2.73 0.84
N VAL A 28 5.70 1.97 1.54
CA VAL A 28 6.38 2.44 2.75
C VAL A 28 7.36 3.56 2.44
N ALA A 29 8.15 3.43 1.38
CA ALA A 29 9.11 4.47 0.99
C ALA A 29 8.41 5.81 0.72
N PHE A 30 7.28 5.80 0.03
CA PHE A 30 6.48 7.01 -0.21
C PHE A 30 5.82 7.54 1.06
N HIS A 31 5.34 6.66 1.92
CA HIS A 31 4.80 7.02 3.23
C HIS A 31 5.82 7.77 4.08
N GLU A 32 7.01 7.19 4.26
CA GLU A 32 8.10 7.82 5.02
C GLU A 32 8.59 9.11 4.37
N LEU A 33 8.62 9.15 3.04
CA LEU A 33 8.95 10.37 2.29
C LEU A 33 7.96 11.50 2.59
N GLY A 34 6.69 11.19 2.76
CA GLY A 34 5.67 12.16 3.17
C GLY A 34 5.99 12.80 4.51
N HIS A 35 6.25 11.99 5.53
CA HIS A 35 6.66 12.47 6.86
C HIS A 35 7.94 13.31 6.80
N PHE A 36 8.93 12.82 6.08
CA PHE A 36 10.21 13.49 5.90
C PHE A 36 10.07 14.88 5.29
N LEU A 37 9.35 14.99 4.18
CA LEU A 37 9.17 16.27 3.46
C LEU A 37 8.35 17.25 4.28
N ALA A 38 7.27 16.79 4.92
CA ALA A 38 6.44 17.63 5.77
C ALA A 38 7.22 18.12 6.99
N ALA A 39 8.01 17.28 7.66
CA ALA A 39 8.85 17.68 8.78
C ALA A 39 9.83 18.78 8.37
N ARG A 40 10.50 18.61 7.24
CA ARG A 40 11.41 19.64 6.72
C ARG A 40 10.70 20.94 6.35
N TRP A 41 9.50 20.84 5.79
CA TRP A 41 8.72 22.01 5.39
C TRP A 41 8.28 22.86 6.60
N VAL A 42 7.91 22.23 7.71
CA VAL A 42 7.55 22.96 8.94
C VAL A 42 8.75 23.32 9.82
N GLY A 43 9.97 23.02 9.36
CA GLY A 43 11.22 23.38 10.05
C GLY A 43 11.67 22.42 11.14
N VAL A 44 11.08 21.22 11.23
CA VAL A 44 11.53 20.16 12.14
C VAL A 44 12.78 19.49 11.59
N LYS A 45 13.80 19.33 12.42
CA LYS A 45 15.04 18.66 12.06
C LYS A 45 14.79 17.14 11.97
N VAL A 46 15.18 16.54 10.85
CA VAL A 46 15.12 15.10 10.66
C VAL A 46 16.50 14.51 10.92
N LEU A 47 16.59 13.61 11.91
CA LEU A 47 17.84 12.96 12.29
C LEU A 47 18.16 11.76 11.41
N LYS A 48 17.14 10.91 11.16
CA LYS A 48 17.29 9.71 10.33
C LYS A 48 16.10 9.52 9.41
N PHE A 49 16.39 9.04 8.21
CA PHE A 49 15.42 8.56 7.24
C PHE A 49 15.85 7.16 6.84
N SER A 50 15.06 6.14 7.20
CA SER A 50 15.40 4.74 6.94
C SER A 50 14.35 4.04 6.11
N LEU A 51 14.78 3.35 5.07
CA LEU A 51 14.01 2.35 4.38
C LEU A 51 14.35 0.98 4.96
N GLY A 52 13.36 0.32 5.56
CA GLY A 52 13.54 -0.92 6.29
C GLY A 52 13.87 -0.73 7.77
N PHE A 53 13.83 -1.85 8.49
CA PHE A 53 14.19 -1.97 9.90
C PHE A 53 15.43 -2.85 10.11
N GLY A 54 15.93 -2.87 11.35
CA GLY A 54 17.03 -3.75 11.76
C GLY A 54 18.41 -3.21 11.43
N PRO A 55 19.42 -4.10 11.23
CA PRO A 55 20.79 -3.67 11.02
C PRO A 55 20.95 -2.87 9.72
N LYS A 56 21.77 -1.82 9.80
CA LYS A 56 22.13 -0.96 8.68
C LYS A 56 22.94 -1.72 7.65
N LEU A 57 22.45 -1.78 6.41
CA LEU A 57 23.19 -2.29 5.26
C LEU A 57 24.00 -1.19 4.60
N PHE A 58 23.34 -0.06 4.30
CA PHE A 58 23.95 1.13 3.73
C PHE A 58 23.47 2.38 4.46
N GLY A 59 24.29 3.39 4.53
CA GLY A 59 23.87 4.69 5.07
C GLY A 59 24.86 5.77 4.74
N ARG A 60 24.32 6.97 4.53
CA ARG A 60 25.07 8.17 4.22
C ARG A 60 24.52 9.35 4.96
N GLN A 61 25.42 10.10 5.60
CA GLN A 61 25.07 11.38 6.20
C GLN A 61 25.05 12.46 5.11
N LEU A 62 23.91 13.12 4.94
CA LEU A 62 23.76 14.27 4.05
C LEU A 62 23.17 15.43 4.86
N GLY A 63 24.03 16.42 5.16
CA GLY A 63 23.66 17.49 6.06
C GLY A 63 23.38 16.97 7.48
N GLU A 64 22.21 17.30 8.00
CA GLU A 64 21.79 16.91 9.36
C GLU A 64 21.06 15.55 9.41
N THR A 65 20.77 14.95 8.27
CA THR A 65 19.99 13.70 8.17
C THR A 65 20.90 12.53 7.78
N GLU A 66 20.80 11.43 8.51
CA GLU A 66 21.37 10.15 8.13
C GLU A 66 20.33 9.34 7.31
N TYR A 67 20.67 9.07 6.05
CA TYR A 67 19.86 8.23 5.17
C TYR A 67 20.33 6.79 5.27
N LEU A 68 19.39 5.87 5.51
CA LEU A 68 19.67 4.47 5.81
C LEU A 68 18.89 3.54 4.90
N LEU A 69 19.53 2.44 4.52
CA LEU A 69 18.89 1.26 4.00
C LEU A 69 19.16 0.11 4.97
N SER A 70 18.10 -0.46 5.53
CA SER A 70 18.17 -1.50 6.55
C SER A 70 17.81 -2.87 5.99
N ALA A 71 18.18 -3.94 6.72
CA ALA A 71 18.15 -5.32 6.20
C ALA A 71 16.73 -5.87 6.03
N ILE A 72 15.75 -5.40 6.80
CA ILE A 72 14.38 -5.93 6.79
C ILE A 72 13.49 -4.96 6.01
N PRO A 73 13.07 -5.28 4.76
CA PRO A 73 12.32 -4.36 3.89
C PRO A 73 10.82 -4.26 4.22
N LEU A 74 10.43 -4.59 5.46
CA LEU A 74 9.05 -4.61 5.93
C LEU A 74 8.67 -3.33 6.67
N GLY A 75 9.11 -2.17 6.17
CA GLY A 75 8.79 -0.91 6.83
C GLY A 75 9.83 0.17 6.55
N GLY A 76 9.79 1.21 7.35
CA GLY A 76 10.72 2.33 7.36
C GLY A 76 10.50 3.17 8.60
N TYR A 77 11.29 4.22 8.76
CA TYR A 77 11.06 5.21 9.80
C TYR A 77 11.74 6.55 9.50
N VAL A 78 11.12 7.59 9.99
CA VAL A 78 11.69 8.93 10.02
C VAL A 78 11.90 9.29 11.50
N LYS A 79 13.15 9.43 11.95
CA LYS A 79 13.44 9.91 13.29
C LYS A 79 13.49 11.43 13.28
N LEU A 80 12.55 12.05 13.98
CA LEU A 80 12.46 13.50 14.14
C LEU A 80 13.23 13.94 15.40
N PHE A 81 13.84 15.11 15.33
CA PHE A 81 14.48 15.69 16.50
C PHE A 81 13.43 16.14 17.51
N GLY A 82 13.66 15.80 18.77
CA GLY A 82 12.76 16.15 19.87
C GLY A 82 11.45 15.37 19.85
N GLU A 83 11.43 14.14 19.35
CA GLU A 83 10.38 13.18 19.67
C GLU A 83 10.37 12.88 21.18
N ASP A 84 11.56 12.78 21.77
CA ASP A 84 11.74 12.76 23.21
C ASP A 84 11.94 14.20 23.72
N GLU A 85 11.08 14.66 24.66
CA GLU A 85 11.09 16.04 25.18
C GLU A 85 12.44 16.45 25.79
N THR A 86 13.23 15.46 26.21
CA THR A 86 14.56 15.66 26.83
C THR A 86 15.66 16.03 25.84
N GLU A 87 15.44 15.90 24.52
CA GLU A 87 16.46 16.17 23.50
C GLU A 87 16.65 17.68 23.22
N ALA A 88 15.64 18.51 23.48
CA ALA A 88 15.66 19.94 23.15
C ALA A 88 16.04 20.78 24.37
N THR A 89 17.31 21.15 24.50
CA THR A 89 17.85 21.85 25.66
C THR A 89 17.96 23.38 25.49
N THR A 90 18.03 23.87 24.24
CA THR A 90 18.11 25.30 23.93
C THR A 90 16.85 25.82 23.22
N GLU A 91 16.65 27.14 23.21
CA GLU A 91 15.55 27.78 22.47
C GLU A 91 15.63 27.49 20.95
N ALA A 92 16.84 27.44 20.40
CA ALA A 92 17.07 27.10 19.00
C ALA A 92 16.70 25.65 18.71
N ASP A 93 16.98 24.73 19.66
CA ASP A 93 16.58 23.31 19.55
C ASP A 93 15.07 23.16 19.63
N ARG A 94 14.41 23.87 20.53
CA ARG A 94 12.95 23.87 20.66
C ARG A 94 12.23 24.30 19.39
N ALA A 95 12.76 25.35 18.71
CA ALA A 95 12.19 25.83 17.46
C ALA A 95 12.21 24.76 16.34
N ARG A 96 13.12 23.78 16.41
CA ARG A 96 13.31 22.71 15.43
C ARG A 96 12.88 21.33 15.93
N SER A 97 12.32 21.27 17.13
CA SER A 97 11.88 20.06 17.80
C SER A 97 10.43 19.71 17.43
N PHE A 98 10.15 18.43 17.16
CA PHE A 98 8.79 17.95 16.91
C PHE A 98 7.88 18.20 18.12
N ALA A 99 8.33 17.93 19.35
CA ALA A 99 7.52 18.11 20.56
C ALA A 99 7.04 19.56 20.74
N HIS A 100 7.86 20.55 20.33
CA HIS A 100 7.58 21.97 20.48
C HIS A 100 6.88 22.59 19.26
N GLN A 101 6.60 21.81 18.21
CA GLN A 101 5.86 22.28 17.05
C GLN A 101 4.40 22.60 17.40
N ARG A 102 3.82 23.57 16.69
CA ARG A 102 2.40 23.89 16.76
C ARG A 102 1.57 22.66 16.34
N LEU A 103 0.38 22.52 16.90
CA LEU A 103 -0.50 21.39 16.61
C LEU A 103 -0.70 21.17 15.10
N GLY A 104 -0.90 22.24 14.32
CA GLY A 104 -1.05 22.16 12.87
C GLY A 104 0.17 21.56 12.16
N GLY A 105 1.39 21.89 12.62
CA GLY A 105 2.62 21.28 12.11
C GLY A 105 2.72 19.79 12.43
N LYS A 106 2.38 19.40 13.66
CA LYS A 106 2.34 17.98 14.05
C LYS A 106 1.32 17.19 13.22
N VAL A 107 0.10 17.72 13.08
CA VAL A 107 -0.97 17.10 12.26
C VAL A 107 -0.53 16.96 10.81
N LEU A 108 0.10 18.00 10.23
CA LEU A 108 0.61 17.96 8.87
C LEU A 108 1.66 16.86 8.69
N ILE A 109 2.63 16.77 9.61
CA ILE A 109 3.66 15.72 9.54
C ILE A 109 3.02 14.33 9.59
N VAL A 110 2.11 14.09 10.55
CA VAL A 110 1.46 12.78 10.71
C VAL A 110 0.58 12.43 9.51
N ALA A 111 -0.18 13.40 8.98
CA ALA A 111 -1.07 13.17 7.84
C ALA A 111 -0.33 13.05 6.50
N ALA A 112 0.89 13.57 6.41
CA ALA A 112 1.66 13.56 5.16
C ALA A 112 2.06 12.14 4.72
N GLY A 113 2.31 11.21 5.63
CA GLY A 113 2.60 9.82 5.30
C GLY A 113 1.47 9.18 4.48
N PRO A 114 0.27 9.01 5.05
CA PRO A 114 -0.88 8.52 4.29
C PRO A 114 -1.19 9.37 3.06
N GLY A 115 -1.06 10.70 3.15
CA GLY A 115 -1.28 11.63 2.05
C GLY A 115 -0.41 11.33 0.83
N PHE A 116 0.86 11.02 1.04
CA PHE A 116 1.78 10.65 -0.04
C PHE A 116 1.42 9.31 -0.68
N ASN A 117 0.87 8.36 0.06
CA ASN A 117 0.36 7.12 -0.51
C ASN A 117 -0.87 7.38 -1.41
N PHE A 118 -1.76 8.30 -1.06
CA PHE A 118 -2.85 8.73 -1.94
C PHE A 118 -2.35 9.41 -3.20
N ILE A 119 -1.33 10.28 -3.08
CA ILE A 119 -0.69 10.91 -4.25
C ILE A 119 -0.07 9.84 -5.16
N LEU A 120 0.65 8.86 -4.59
CA LEU A 120 1.22 7.75 -5.35
C LEU A 120 0.14 6.96 -6.08
N ALA A 121 -0.95 6.60 -5.39
CA ALA A 121 -2.07 5.88 -5.99
C ALA A 121 -2.67 6.69 -7.14
N TYR A 122 -2.89 7.98 -6.95
CA TYR A 122 -3.40 8.86 -8.01
C TYR A 122 -2.47 8.91 -9.22
N VAL A 123 -1.16 9.06 -9.00
CA VAL A 123 -0.16 9.10 -10.09
C VAL A 123 -0.14 7.78 -10.87
N ILE A 124 -0.15 6.65 -10.16
CA ILE A 124 -0.18 5.33 -10.80
C ILE A 124 -1.46 5.17 -11.63
N PHE A 125 -2.62 5.55 -11.08
CA PHE A 125 -3.90 5.46 -11.77
C PHE A 125 -3.96 6.38 -13.01
N ALA A 126 -3.49 7.61 -12.87
CA ALA A 126 -3.43 8.56 -13.98
C ALA A 126 -2.50 8.07 -15.10
N ALA A 127 -1.33 7.53 -14.73
CA ALA A 127 -0.40 6.91 -15.67
C ALA A 127 -1.02 5.70 -16.37
N TRP A 128 -1.72 4.85 -15.62
CA TRP A 128 -2.45 3.71 -16.19
C TRP A 128 -3.48 4.16 -17.22
N LEU A 129 -4.33 5.12 -16.88
CA LEU A 129 -5.34 5.67 -17.79
C LEU A 129 -4.73 6.31 -19.03
N ALA A 130 -3.57 6.99 -18.88
CA ALA A 130 -2.87 7.60 -20.01
C ALA A 130 -2.35 6.58 -21.03
N THR A 131 -2.16 5.31 -20.64
CA THR A 131 -1.79 4.24 -21.59
C THR A 131 -2.95 3.77 -22.47
N GLY A 132 -4.19 4.24 -22.19
CA GLY A 132 -5.39 3.74 -22.85
C GLY A 132 -5.80 2.32 -22.41
N ALA A 133 -5.16 1.79 -21.37
CA ALA A 133 -5.54 0.48 -20.84
C ALA A 133 -6.96 0.53 -20.27
N PRO A 134 -7.82 -0.44 -20.61
CA PRO A 134 -9.18 -0.44 -20.10
C PRO A 134 -9.17 -0.59 -18.58
N LEU A 135 -9.95 0.24 -17.90
CA LEU A 135 -10.38 -0.04 -16.54
C LEU A 135 -11.31 -1.25 -16.61
N PHE A 136 -10.85 -2.37 -16.08
CA PHE A 136 -11.72 -3.52 -15.89
C PHE A 136 -12.69 -3.22 -14.72
N VAL A 137 -13.68 -2.40 -15.01
CA VAL A 137 -14.85 -2.26 -14.14
C VAL A 137 -15.84 -3.31 -14.64
N PRO A 138 -16.09 -4.39 -13.90
CA PRO A 138 -17.13 -5.32 -14.29
C PRO A 138 -18.44 -4.52 -14.34
N THR A 139 -18.90 -4.21 -15.55
CA THR A 139 -20.21 -3.62 -15.77
C THR A 139 -21.21 -4.77 -15.83
N PHE A 140 -22.45 -4.52 -15.38
CA PHE A 140 -23.52 -5.51 -15.55
C PHE A 140 -23.74 -5.91 -17.02
N GLN A 141 -23.15 -5.16 -17.97
CA GLN A 141 -23.17 -5.46 -19.40
C GLN A 141 -22.21 -6.58 -19.81
N ASP A 142 -21.19 -6.86 -18.97
CA ASP A 142 -20.21 -7.93 -19.21
C ASP A 142 -20.66 -9.27 -18.59
N LEU A 143 -21.81 -9.27 -17.89
CA LEU A 143 -22.36 -10.49 -17.32
C LEU A 143 -23.06 -11.31 -18.42
N THR A 144 -22.51 -12.46 -18.70
CA THR A 144 -23.18 -13.45 -19.53
C THR A 144 -24.28 -14.15 -18.69
N PRO A 145 -25.39 -14.54 -19.30
CA PRO A 145 -26.42 -15.30 -18.58
C PRO A 145 -26.02 -16.77 -18.30
N ASP A 146 -24.75 -17.11 -18.57
CA ASP A 146 -24.22 -18.46 -18.41
C ASP A 146 -23.68 -18.66 -16.98
N ILE A 147 -23.96 -19.80 -16.38
CA ILE A 147 -23.49 -20.14 -15.04
C ILE A 147 -22.03 -20.62 -15.14
N GLU A 148 -21.09 -19.80 -14.70
CA GLU A 148 -19.65 -20.09 -14.77
C GLU A 148 -19.12 -20.79 -13.51
N ALA A 149 -19.77 -20.57 -12.37
CA ALA A 149 -19.38 -21.17 -11.10
C ALA A 149 -20.58 -21.48 -10.22
N MET A 150 -20.49 -22.54 -9.43
CA MET A 150 -21.51 -22.96 -8.48
C MET A 150 -20.89 -23.14 -7.09
N VAL A 151 -21.55 -22.61 -6.08
CA VAL A 151 -21.14 -22.84 -4.68
C VAL A 151 -21.84 -24.11 -4.19
N PRO A 152 -21.10 -25.16 -3.82
CA PRO A 152 -21.70 -26.40 -3.31
C PRO A 152 -22.60 -26.15 -2.10
N GLY A 153 -23.81 -26.76 -2.11
CA GLY A 153 -24.80 -26.59 -1.05
C GLY A 153 -25.59 -25.27 -1.10
N SER A 154 -25.40 -24.44 -2.13
CA SER A 154 -26.20 -23.22 -2.34
C SER A 154 -27.64 -23.56 -2.77
N PRO A 155 -28.59 -22.62 -2.64
CA PRO A 155 -29.94 -22.80 -3.18
C PRO A 155 -29.94 -23.12 -4.68
N ALA A 156 -29.02 -22.58 -5.44
CA ALA A 156 -28.85 -22.82 -6.86
C ALA A 156 -28.43 -24.29 -7.15
N ASP A 157 -27.44 -24.77 -6.37
CA ASP A 157 -26.97 -26.17 -6.44
C ASP A 157 -28.09 -27.15 -6.04
N THR A 158 -28.81 -26.81 -4.94
CA THR A 158 -29.94 -27.62 -4.47
C THR A 158 -31.12 -27.64 -5.46
N ALA A 159 -31.29 -26.58 -6.24
CA ALA A 159 -32.29 -26.49 -7.32
C ALA A 159 -31.88 -27.23 -8.59
N GLY A 160 -30.66 -27.80 -8.65
CA GLY A 160 -30.17 -28.60 -9.76
C GLY A 160 -29.58 -27.81 -10.93
N LEU A 161 -29.24 -26.50 -10.72
CA LEU A 161 -28.52 -25.73 -11.72
C LEU A 161 -27.10 -26.28 -11.86
N GLN A 162 -26.56 -26.26 -13.08
CA GLN A 162 -25.22 -26.78 -13.39
C GLN A 162 -24.33 -25.69 -14.02
N ILE A 163 -23.03 -25.86 -13.86
CA ILE A 163 -22.06 -25.02 -14.58
C ILE A 163 -22.22 -25.24 -16.07
N GLY A 164 -22.37 -24.17 -16.84
CA GLY A 164 -22.64 -24.18 -18.27
C GLY A 164 -24.13 -24.00 -18.61
N ASP A 165 -25.03 -24.02 -17.62
CA ASP A 165 -26.44 -23.68 -17.84
C ASP A 165 -26.58 -22.20 -18.22
N ARG A 166 -27.55 -21.91 -19.08
CA ARG A 166 -27.89 -20.56 -19.48
C ARG A 166 -29.24 -20.13 -18.91
N VAL A 167 -29.21 -19.03 -18.13
CA VAL A 167 -30.42 -18.43 -17.60
C VAL A 167 -31.16 -17.68 -18.72
N SER A 168 -32.28 -18.24 -19.22
CA SER A 168 -33.05 -17.65 -20.29
C SER A 168 -34.12 -16.65 -19.81
N ARG A 169 -34.67 -16.88 -18.61
CA ARG A 169 -35.72 -16.03 -18.02
C ARG A 169 -35.59 -15.93 -16.52
N VAL A 170 -35.87 -14.72 -15.98
CA VAL A 170 -36.02 -14.50 -14.56
C VAL A 170 -37.37 -13.82 -14.32
N ASN A 171 -38.21 -14.42 -13.47
CA ASN A 171 -39.56 -13.92 -13.17
C ASN A 171 -40.41 -13.69 -14.46
N GLY A 172 -40.22 -14.53 -15.48
CA GLY A 172 -40.96 -14.44 -16.76
C GLY A 172 -40.38 -13.43 -17.76
N GLN A 173 -39.39 -12.64 -17.38
CA GLN A 173 -38.70 -11.73 -18.29
C GLN A 173 -37.51 -12.43 -18.96
N GLU A 174 -37.41 -12.33 -20.27
CA GLU A 174 -36.31 -12.88 -21.04
C GLU A 174 -35.01 -12.09 -20.77
N ILE A 175 -33.91 -12.81 -20.52
CA ILE A 175 -32.57 -12.23 -20.42
C ILE A 175 -31.97 -12.40 -21.83
N SER A 176 -31.91 -11.27 -22.56
CA SER A 176 -31.21 -11.21 -23.84
C SER A 176 -29.74 -10.87 -23.61
N PRO A 177 -28.78 -11.64 -24.14
CA PRO A 177 -27.39 -11.19 -24.21
C PRO A 177 -27.39 -9.95 -25.12
N ARG A 178 -26.85 -8.86 -24.61
CA ARG A 178 -26.55 -7.66 -25.41
C ARG A 178 -25.21 -7.80 -26.08
#